data_c0d4220542734e0f6c6d5cb162dc6af8
#
_entry.id   c0d4220542734e0f6c6d5cb162dc6af8
#
_cell.length_a   1.000
_cell.length_b   1.000
_cell.length_c   1.000
_cell.angle_alpha   90.00
_cell.angle_beta   90.00
_cell.angle_gamma   90.00
#
_symmetry.space_group_name_H-M   'P 1'
#
loop_
_entity.id
_entity.type
_entity.pdbx_description
1 polymer ?
#
loop_
_entity_poly.entity_id
_entity_poly.type
_entity_poly.pdbx_seq_one_letter_code
_entity_poly.pdbx_strand_id
1 'polypeptide(L)'
;MQVFRTVLGDVAVETSGRVLTHEHLLYGYPGAELDHRTVLDYDAAIGRVAKQVRAGMTDYGYGTLVDMTPPEVGRHPQFLVDVAKQTGLNVVAITGFFPERMGIPYYWRRQTREELTEFFVRDLTEGMVFAWQQTPYKAGAIKIATGQESVTPAPSPRGANGRHVHEVEDRVIRAAAHAAMQVGCGINTHIDPMDFQVTNPGREQLEILDEEGMDLSRVIIGHAFVPPQLEMMREVLKMGANVQLDHIGIPWRVGSAEELDEAMANALLELLSDGYLDRIVLSFDRWFFNPRSTVTDDDPQLANEKVDLSYMFTSWVPRLKSKGITDEQLDAIMIHNPRRILSIKV
;
A
#
# COMPACT_ATOMS: atom_id res chain seq x y z
N MET A 1 21.49 5.42 11.61
CA MET A 1 21.48 4.62 10.38
C MET A 1 20.06 4.62 9.83
N GLN A 2 19.86 4.57 8.50
CA GLN A 2 18.51 4.37 7.93
C GLN A 2 18.24 2.89 7.71
N VAL A 3 17.09 2.42 8.16
CA VAL A 3 16.69 1.00 8.08
C VAL A 3 15.28 0.85 7.55
N PHE A 4 15.00 -0.27 6.90
CA PHE A 4 13.63 -0.80 6.82
C PHE A 4 13.37 -1.66 8.05
N ARG A 5 12.30 -1.38 8.77
CA ARG A 5 11.82 -2.25 9.85
C ARG A 5 11.02 -3.38 9.23
N THR A 6 11.61 -4.56 9.20
CA THR A 6 10.98 -5.77 8.65
C THR A 6 10.42 -6.64 9.76
N VAL A 7 9.59 -7.61 9.41
CA VAL A 7 9.06 -8.60 10.35
C VAL A 7 10.14 -9.49 10.99
N LEU A 8 11.36 -9.52 10.42
CA LEU A 8 12.52 -10.24 10.97
C LEU A 8 13.52 -9.33 11.70
N GLY A 9 13.25 -8.01 11.78
CA GLY A 9 14.13 -7.02 12.39
C GLY A 9 14.53 -5.91 11.42
N ASP A 10 15.33 -4.98 11.89
CA ASP A 10 15.75 -3.82 11.14
C ASP A 10 16.87 -4.19 10.13
N VAL A 11 16.72 -3.78 8.87
CA VAL A 11 17.65 -4.07 7.76
C VAL A 11 18.13 -2.74 7.16
N ALA A 12 19.44 -2.61 6.93
CA ALA A 12 20.00 -1.42 6.30
C ALA A 12 19.40 -1.18 4.91
N VAL A 13 18.98 0.07 4.62
CA VAL A 13 18.30 0.36 3.33
C VAL A 13 19.17 0.07 2.11
N GLU A 14 20.48 0.12 2.25
CA GLU A 14 21.45 -0.14 1.17
C GLU A 14 21.33 -1.57 0.62
N THR A 15 20.86 -2.51 1.44
CA THR A 15 20.72 -3.93 1.09
C THR A 15 19.31 -4.30 0.61
N SER A 16 18.40 -3.31 0.48
CA SER A 16 16.98 -3.57 0.22
C SER A 16 16.64 -4.15 -1.17
N GLY A 17 17.55 -4.03 -2.15
CA GLY A 17 17.18 -4.29 -3.56
C GLY A 17 16.10 -3.34 -4.07
N ARG A 18 15.38 -3.75 -5.10
CA ARG A 18 14.15 -3.09 -5.56
C ARG A 18 13.03 -3.31 -4.56
N VAL A 19 12.20 -2.29 -4.36
CA VAL A 19 11.15 -2.27 -3.34
C VAL A 19 9.79 -2.24 -4.02
N LEU A 20 8.95 -3.24 -3.71
CA LEU A 20 7.51 -3.19 -3.97
C LEU A 20 6.83 -2.49 -2.79
N THR A 21 6.25 -1.34 -3.03
CA THR A 21 5.76 -0.44 -1.97
C THR A 21 4.33 -0.72 -1.53
N HIS A 22 3.60 -1.59 -2.25
CA HIS A 22 2.20 -1.90 -1.96
C HIS A 22 1.80 -3.26 -2.53
N GLU A 23 1.85 -4.28 -1.68
CA GLU A 23 1.44 -5.66 -2.03
C GLU A 23 0.67 -6.28 -0.86
N HIS A 24 0.04 -7.45 -1.12
CA HIS A 24 -0.70 -8.22 -0.15
C HIS A 24 -0.30 -9.69 -0.23
N LEU A 25 0.52 -10.18 0.72
CA LEU A 25 0.97 -11.58 0.73
C LEU A 25 -0.16 -12.56 1.09
N LEU A 26 -1.01 -12.15 2.03
CA LEU A 26 -2.26 -12.82 2.37
C LEU A 26 -3.35 -11.75 2.48
N TYR A 27 -4.42 -11.88 1.72
CA TYR A 27 -5.52 -10.93 1.69
C TYR A 27 -6.86 -11.65 1.86
N GLY A 28 -7.75 -11.09 2.66
CA GLY A 28 -9.12 -11.57 2.82
C GLY A 28 -10.05 -10.43 3.20
N TYR A 29 -11.27 -10.41 2.66
CA TYR A 29 -12.25 -9.43 3.08
C TYR A 29 -12.62 -9.61 4.56
N PRO A 30 -12.98 -8.52 5.29
CA PRO A 30 -13.41 -8.62 6.69
C PRO A 30 -14.52 -9.63 6.88
N GLY A 31 -14.31 -10.59 7.79
CA GLY A 31 -15.25 -11.67 8.06
C GLY A 31 -15.01 -12.95 7.23
N ALA A 32 -14.17 -12.90 6.20
CA ALA A 32 -13.86 -14.09 5.39
C ALA A 32 -13.20 -15.20 6.23
N GLU A 33 -12.48 -14.84 7.28
CA GLU A 33 -11.84 -15.77 8.21
C GLU A 33 -12.85 -16.63 9.01
N LEU A 34 -14.12 -16.27 8.97
CA LEU A 34 -15.22 -17.02 9.62
C LEU A 34 -15.95 -17.97 8.66
N ASP A 35 -15.66 -17.92 7.35
CA ASP A 35 -16.31 -18.75 6.35
C ASP A 35 -15.58 -20.09 6.20
N HIS A 36 -16.28 -21.21 6.45
CA HIS A 36 -15.72 -22.55 6.29
C HIS A 36 -15.23 -22.88 4.87
N ARG A 37 -15.64 -22.10 3.85
CA ARG A 37 -15.18 -22.25 2.45
C ARG A 37 -13.82 -21.58 2.20
N THR A 38 -13.40 -20.70 3.10
CA THR A 38 -12.15 -19.95 3.00
C THR A 38 -11.12 -20.40 4.03
N VAL A 39 -11.20 -21.65 4.48
CA VAL A 39 -10.21 -22.21 5.40
C VAL A 39 -8.83 -22.18 4.77
N LEU A 40 -7.91 -21.54 5.47
CA LEU A 40 -6.53 -21.39 5.03
C LEU A 40 -5.76 -22.71 5.18
N ASP A 41 -5.39 -23.33 4.06
CA ASP A 41 -4.32 -24.32 4.06
C ASP A 41 -3.00 -23.55 4.17
N TYR A 42 -2.54 -23.41 5.40
CA TYR A 42 -1.42 -22.52 5.76
C TYR A 42 -0.13 -22.89 5.01
N ASP A 43 0.24 -24.17 5.00
CA ASP A 43 1.49 -24.62 4.37
C ASP A 43 1.43 -24.51 2.85
N ALA A 44 0.31 -24.85 2.24
CA ALA A 44 0.11 -24.68 0.81
C ALA A 44 0.15 -23.19 0.40
N ALA A 45 -0.45 -22.31 1.18
CA ALA A 45 -0.43 -20.87 0.95
C ALA A 45 0.99 -20.31 1.03
N ILE A 46 1.75 -20.65 2.07
CA ILE A 46 3.17 -20.27 2.20
C ILE A 46 3.97 -20.76 1.00
N GLY A 47 3.82 -22.04 0.62
CA GLY A 47 4.52 -22.62 -0.53
C GLY A 47 4.23 -21.89 -1.84
N ARG A 48 2.96 -21.55 -2.09
CA ARG A 48 2.52 -20.81 -3.28
C ARG A 48 3.10 -19.39 -3.31
N VAL A 49 2.98 -18.65 -2.22
CA VAL A 49 3.52 -17.28 -2.11
C VAL A 49 5.04 -17.27 -2.23
N ALA A 50 5.73 -18.16 -1.50
CA ALA A 50 7.18 -18.23 -1.54
C ALA A 50 7.72 -18.56 -2.94
N LYS A 51 7.04 -19.40 -3.72
CA LYS A 51 7.41 -19.70 -5.11
C LYS A 51 7.36 -18.45 -5.99
N GLN A 52 6.29 -17.67 -5.90
CA GLN A 52 6.09 -16.45 -6.68
C GLN A 52 7.12 -15.37 -6.29
N VAL A 53 7.32 -15.18 -4.99
CA VAL A 53 8.30 -14.21 -4.45
C VAL A 53 9.72 -14.55 -4.91
N ARG A 54 10.15 -15.81 -4.81
CA ARG A 54 11.49 -16.22 -5.23
C ARG A 54 11.75 -15.95 -6.71
N ALA A 55 10.79 -16.20 -7.57
CA ALA A 55 10.92 -15.89 -8.99
C ALA A 55 11.20 -14.38 -9.19
N GLY A 56 10.43 -13.51 -8.53
CA GLY A 56 10.66 -12.06 -8.58
C GLY A 56 12.01 -11.62 -8.04
N MET A 57 12.48 -12.24 -6.94
CA MET A 57 13.80 -11.93 -6.36
C MET A 57 14.96 -12.35 -7.28
N THR A 58 14.91 -13.58 -7.82
CA THR A 58 15.97 -14.13 -8.65
C THR A 58 16.08 -13.43 -9.99
N ASP A 59 14.94 -13.21 -10.63
CA ASP A 59 14.92 -12.79 -12.03
C ASP A 59 14.95 -11.25 -12.16
N TYR A 60 14.46 -10.51 -11.13
CA TYR A 60 14.23 -9.08 -11.24
C TYR A 60 14.84 -8.24 -10.10
N GLY A 61 15.47 -8.86 -9.12
CA GLY A 61 16.18 -8.18 -8.03
C GLY A 61 15.25 -7.49 -7.02
N TYR A 62 14.01 -7.97 -6.84
CA TYR A 62 13.19 -7.54 -5.72
C TYR A 62 13.81 -8.04 -4.41
N GLY A 63 14.11 -7.12 -3.50
CA GLY A 63 14.71 -7.46 -2.22
C GLY A 63 13.85 -7.09 -1.03
N THR A 64 12.87 -6.20 -1.25
CA THR A 64 11.96 -5.72 -0.20
C THR A 64 10.53 -5.60 -0.73
N LEU A 65 9.58 -5.96 0.12
CA LEU A 65 8.15 -5.83 -0.15
C LEU A 65 7.46 -5.23 1.07
N VAL A 66 6.60 -4.24 0.85
CA VAL A 66 5.71 -3.71 1.88
C VAL A 66 4.38 -4.41 1.76
N ASP A 67 4.03 -5.21 2.76
CA ASP A 67 2.73 -5.84 2.88
C ASP A 67 1.73 -4.84 3.46
N MET A 68 0.85 -4.34 2.60
CA MET A 68 -0.11 -3.28 2.92
C MET A 68 -1.44 -3.82 3.47
N THR A 69 -1.44 -5.05 3.99
CA THR A 69 -2.62 -5.71 4.55
C THR A 69 -2.86 -5.29 5.99
N PRO A 70 -3.91 -4.48 6.28
CA PRO A 70 -4.24 -4.10 7.65
C PRO A 70 -4.96 -5.23 8.41
N PRO A 71 -5.14 -5.07 9.73
CA PRO A 71 -5.67 -6.14 10.58
C PRO A 71 -7.00 -6.74 10.11
N GLU A 72 -7.92 -5.89 9.65
CA GLU A 72 -9.28 -6.30 9.29
C GLU A 72 -9.41 -7.01 7.95
N VAL A 73 -8.36 -6.98 7.10
CA VAL A 73 -8.37 -7.63 5.79
C VAL A 73 -7.35 -8.77 5.66
N GLY A 74 -6.99 -9.39 6.78
CA GLY A 74 -6.22 -10.63 6.77
C GLY A 74 -4.75 -10.51 7.19
N ARG A 75 -4.31 -9.38 7.78
CA ARG A 75 -2.94 -9.27 8.32
C ARG A 75 -2.62 -10.43 9.26
N HIS A 76 -1.61 -11.21 8.89
CA HIS A 76 -1.18 -12.39 9.65
C HIS A 76 0.34 -12.34 9.90
N PRO A 77 0.80 -11.77 11.02
CA PRO A 77 2.23 -11.53 11.27
C PRO A 77 3.11 -12.77 11.14
N GLN A 78 2.67 -13.93 11.65
CA GLN A 78 3.42 -15.18 11.53
C GLN A 78 3.54 -15.63 10.07
N PHE A 79 2.49 -15.47 9.25
CA PHE A 79 2.53 -15.78 7.82
C PHE A 79 3.61 -14.96 7.09
N LEU A 80 3.67 -13.64 7.36
CA LEU A 80 4.68 -12.74 6.79
C LEU A 80 6.09 -13.18 7.18
N VAL A 81 6.28 -13.57 8.44
CA VAL A 81 7.56 -14.09 8.97
C VAL A 81 7.97 -15.38 8.27
N ASP A 82 7.04 -16.31 8.08
CA ASP A 82 7.36 -17.61 7.47
C ASP A 82 7.66 -17.47 5.98
N VAL A 83 6.96 -16.58 5.26
CA VAL A 83 7.32 -16.19 3.89
C VAL A 83 8.72 -15.56 3.87
N ALA A 84 9.00 -14.58 4.74
CA ALA A 84 10.30 -13.92 4.82
C ALA A 84 11.45 -14.91 5.09
N LYS A 85 11.28 -15.80 6.07
CA LYS A 85 12.27 -16.85 6.40
C LYS A 85 12.50 -17.83 5.24
N GLN A 86 11.42 -18.23 4.57
CA GLN A 86 11.50 -19.20 3.50
C GLN A 86 12.14 -18.63 2.23
N THR A 87 12.00 -17.31 2.00
CA THR A 87 12.45 -16.67 0.75
C THR A 87 13.71 -15.83 0.91
N GLY A 88 13.99 -15.30 2.09
CA GLY A 88 15.02 -14.28 2.33
C GLY A 88 14.55 -12.85 1.94
N LEU A 89 13.26 -12.67 1.58
CA LEU A 89 12.71 -11.35 1.28
C LEU A 89 12.61 -10.49 2.54
N ASN A 90 12.94 -9.21 2.43
CA ASN A 90 12.64 -8.22 3.46
C ASN A 90 11.16 -7.87 3.41
N VAL A 91 10.37 -8.34 4.34
CA VAL A 91 8.93 -8.03 4.42
C VAL A 91 8.71 -6.95 5.46
N VAL A 92 8.22 -5.79 5.02
CA VAL A 92 7.78 -4.69 5.88
C VAL A 92 6.28 -4.85 6.07
N ALA A 93 5.83 -5.11 7.28
CA ALA A 93 4.40 -5.11 7.63
C ALA A 93 3.93 -3.70 7.97
N ILE A 94 2.62 -3.47 7.92
CA ILE A 94 2.02 -2.19 8.31
C ILE A 94 1.14 -2.31 9.54
N THR A 95 0.91 -1.16 10.18
CA THR A 95 -0.23 -0.91 11.07
C THR A 95 -1.18 0.10 10.41
N GLY A 96 -2.34 0.33 10.99
CA GLY A 96 -3.36 1.21 10.42
C GLY A 96 -4.59 0.45 9.98
N PHE A 97 -5.44 1.09 9.17
CA PHE A 97 -6.72 0.53 8.75
C PHE A 97 -7.02 0.80 7.27
N PHE A 98 -7.93 0.00 6.72
CA PHE A 98 -8.54 0.17 5.41
C PHE A 98 -9.70 1.19 5.50
N PRO A 99 -10.40 1.59 4.39
CA PRO A 99 -11.52 2.54 4.48
C PRO A 99 -12.61 2.07 5.46
N GLU A 100 -13.25 3.03 6.11
CA GLU A 100 -14.31 2.76 7.09
C GLU A 100 -15.42 1.86 6.54
N ARG A 101 -15.78 2.06 5.28
CA ARG A 101 -16.77 1.24 4.57
C ARG A 101 -16.41 -0.24 4.47
N MET A 102 -15.13 -0.59 4.51
CA MET A 102 -14.63 -1.97 4.50
C MET A 102 -14.63 -2.61 5.89
N GLY A 103 -15.08 -1.86 6.91
CA GLY A 103 -15.35 -2.41 8.22
C GLY A 103 -14.21 -2.27 9.21
N ILE A 104 -13.70 -1.05 9.42
CA ILE A 104 -12.86 -0.78 10.59
C ILE A 104 -13.55 -1.41 11.82
N PRO A 105 -12.87 -2.29 12.59
CA PRO A 105 -13.53 -3.02 13.68
C PRO A 105 -14.23 -2.10 14.67
N TYR A 106 -15.43 -2.47 15.09
CA TYR A 106 -16.29 -1.64 15.95
C TYR A 106 -15.56 -1.12 17.20
N TYR A 107 -14.69 -1.92 17.80
CA TYR A 107 -13.86 -1.50 18.93
C TYR A 107 -13.02 -0.27 18.59
N TRP A 108 -12.30 -0.28 17.45
CA TRP A 108 -11.40 0.79 17.04
C TRP A 108 -12.13 2.05 16.53
N ARG A 109 -13.31 1.89 15.98
CA ARG A 109 -14.17 3.03 15.57
C ARG A 109 -14.58 3.93 16.75
N ARG A 110 -14.52 3.41 17.98
CA ARG A 110 -14.93 4.11 19.20
C ARG A 110 -13.77 4.70 19.99
N GLN A 111 -12.54 4.38 19.61
CA GLN A 111 -11.35 4.86 20.31
C GLN A 111 -11.09 6.34 19.96
N THR A 112 -10.42 7.03 20.89
CA THR A 112 -9.92 8.39 20.68
C THR A 112 -8.74 8.41 19.72
N ARG A 113 -8.34 9.57 19.27
CA ARG A 113 -7.12 9.75 18.48
C ARG A 113 -5.89 9.28 19.25
N GLU A 114 -5.82 9.58 20.53
CA GLU A 114 -4.71 9.23 21.41
C GLU A 114 -4.58 7.71 21.58
N GLU A 115 -5.69 7.00 21.77
CA GLU A 115 -5.72 5.54 21.87
C GLU A 115 -5.35 4.86 20.54
N LEU A 116 -5.78 5.41 19.41
CA LEU A 116 -5.37 4.95 18.10
C LEU A 116 -3.88 5.22 17.85
N THR A 117 -3.38 6.38 18.26
CA THR A 117 -1.93 6.70 18.19
C THR A 117 -1.11 5.70 18.99
N GLU A 118 -1.51 5.41 20.23
CA GLU A 118 -0.84 4.42 21.08
C GLU A 118 -0.83 3.04 20.40
N PHE A 119 -1.96 2.62 19.85
CA PHE A 119 -2.05 1.35 19.12
C PHE A 119 -1.04 1.27 17.97
N PHE A 120 -0.97 2.30 17.13
CA PHE A 120 -0.03 2.32 16.00
C PHE A 120 1.42 2.35 16.48
N VAL A 121 1.74 3.16 17.49
CA VAL A 121 3.09 3.22 18.07
C VAL A 121 3.50 1.85 18.64
N ARG A 122 2.62 1.14 19.32
CA ARG A 122 2.93 -0.19 19.88
C ARG A 122 3.15 -1.24 18.80
N ASP A 123 2.33 -1.26 17.75
CA ASP A 123 2.57 -2.14 16.59
C ASP A 123 3.95 -1.86 15.96
N LEU A 124 4.36 -0.60 15.89
CA LEU A 124 5.65 -0.19 15.31
C LEU A 124 6.85 -0.44 16.22
N THR A 125 6.69 -0.43 17.56
CA THR A 125 7.82 -0.44 18.51
C THR A 125 7.92 -1.69 19.37
N GLU A 126 6.77 -2.31 19.71
CA GLU A 126 6.71 -3.47 20.59
C GLU A 126 6.41 -4.76 19.80
N GLY A 127 5.42 -4.72 18.93
CA GLY A 127 4.99 -5.83 18.08
C GLY A 127 3.49 -5.87 17.86
N MET A 128 3.08 -6.39 16.72
CA MET A 128 1.69 -6.48 16.28
C MET A 128 0.91 -7.50 17.13
N VAL A 129 -0.35 -7.20 17.41
CA VAL A 129 -1.26 -8.16 18.04
C VAL A 129 -1.97 -8.98 16.97
N PHE A 130 -2.03 -10.29 17.17
CA PHE A 130 -2.79 -11.22 16.33
C PHE A 130 -3.47 -12.28 17.19
N ALA A 131 -4.74 -12.59 16.94
CA ALA A 131 -5.52 -13.61 17.68
C ALA A 131 -5.40 -13.49 19.22
N TRP A 132 -5.53 -12.26 19.74
CA TRP A 132 -5.41 -11.93 21.18
C TRP A 132 -4.01 -12.08 21.79
N GLN A 133 -2.99 -12.30 20.97
CA GLN A 133 -1.62 -12.46 21.44
C GLN A 133 -0.72 -11.37 20.82
N GLN A 134 0.08 -10.73 21.68
CA GLN A 134 1.13 -9.85 21.19
C GLN A 134 2.26 -10.70 20.62
N THR A 135 2.62 -10.41 19.37
CA THR A 135 3.77 -11.03 18.70
C THR A 135 5.01 -10.16 18.87
N PRO A 136 6.23 -10.70 18.71
CA PRO A 136 7.44 -9.89 18.68
C PRO A 136 7.67 -9.18 17.34
N TYR A 137 6.79 -9.38 16.36
CA TYR A 137 6.95 -8.90 14.99
C TYR A 137 6.40 -7.49 14.85
N LYS A 138 7.26 -6.55 14.46
CA LYS A 138 6.92 -5.12 14.39
C LYS A 138 6.45 -4.73 13.00
N ALA A 139 5.56 -3.75 12.93
CA ALA A 139 5.27 -3.03 11.71
C ALA A 139 6.41 -2.03 11.39
N GLY A 140 6.59 -1.68 10.11
CA GLY A 140 7.60 -0.74 9.65
C GLY A 140 7.05 0.50 8.96
N ALA A 141 5.74 0.53 8.66
CA ALA A 141 5.06 1.67 8.07
C ALA A 141 3.60 1.72 8.54
N ILE A 142 2.89 2.80 8.21
CA ILE A 142 1.48 2.97 8.53
C ILE A 142 0.67 3.01 7.24
N LYS A 143 -0.49 2.32 7.22
CA LYS A 143 -1.51 2.48 6.18
C LYS A 143 -2.65 3.35 6.71
N ILE A 144 -3.05 4.32 5.91
CA ILE A 144 -4.32 5.01 6.04
C ILE A 144 -5.14 4.82 4.76
N ALA A 145 -6.44 5.01 4.85
CA ALA A 145 -7.29 4.87 3.70
C ALA A 145 -8.52 5.77 3.84
N THR A 146 -9.02 6.22 2.69
CA THR A 146 -10.34 6.86 2.57
C THR A 146 -11.06 6.27 1.37
N GLY A 147 -12.39 6.25 1.43
CA GLY A 147 -13.17 5.79 0.29
C GLY A 147 -14.66 5.73 0.58
N GLN A 148 -15.44 6.03 -0.45
CA GLN A 148 -16.90 5.96 -0.39
C GLN A 148 -17.43 4.62 -0.92
N GLU A 149 -18.59 4.20 -0.45
CA GLU A 149 -19.26 3.07 -1.07
C GLU A 149 -19.72 3.40 -2.50
N SER A 150 -19.27 2.58 -3.45
CA SER A 150 -19.68 2.67 -4.85
C SER A 150 -21.15 2.30 -5.13
N VAL A 151 -21.90 1.89 -4.09
CA VAL A 151 -23.25 1.31 -4.24
C VAL A 151 -24.38 2.30 -3.94
N THR A 152 -24.09 3.44 -3.36
CA THR A 152 -25.08 4.49 -3.13
C THR A 152 -24.71 5.76 -3.88
N PRO A 153 -25.57 6.28 -4.76
CA PRO A 153 -25.30 7.54 -5.46
C PRO A 153 -25.38 8.79 -4.55
N ALA A 154 -25.47 8.62 -3.25
CA ALA A 154 -25.44 9.72 -2.33
C ALA A 154 -23.97 10.13 -2.09
N PRO A 155 -23.61 11.40 -2.28
CA PRO A 155 -22.31 11.89 -1.84
C PRO A 155 -22.18 11.60 -0.35
N SER A 156 -21.02 11.05 0.06
CA SER A 156 -20.68 10.91 1.47
C SER A 156 -20.96 12.23 2.19
N PRO A 157 -21.56 12.21 3.36
CA PRO A 157 -21.71 13.43 4.12
C PRO A 157 -20.32 14.04 4.31
N ARG A 158 -20.16 15.30 3.98
CA ARG A 158 -18.94 16.03 4.26
C ARG A 158 -18.66 15.93 5.76
N GLY A 159 -17.46 15.53 6.12
CA GLY A 159 -16.98 15.55 7.49
C GLY A 159 -17.08 16.96 8.11
N ALA A 160 -16.83 17.07 9.40
CA ALA A 160 -16.95 18.33 10.16
C ALA A 160 -16.17 19.51 9.52
N ASN A 161 -15.11 19.22 8.78
CA ASN A 161 -14.25 20.20 8.10
C ASN A 161 -14.63 20.43 6.62
N GLY A 162 -15.80 19.97 6.18
CA GLY A 162 -16.25 20.11 4.80
C GLY A 162 -15.56 19.19 3.78
N ARG A 163 -14.73 18.23 4.23
CA ARG A 163 -14.05 17.23 3.41
C ARG A 163 -14.95 16.01 3.18
N HIS A 164 -14.65 15.26 2.11
CA HIS A 164 -15.29 13.98 1.81
C HIS A 164 -14.56 12.81 2.50
N VAL A 165 -14.19 12.99 3.76
CA VAL A 165 -13.52 12.01 4.60
C VAL A 165 -14.43 11.68 5.77
N HIS A 166 -14.66 10.39 6.00
CA HIS A 166 -15.50 9.94 7.12
C HIS A 166 -14.84 10.31 8.46
N GLU A 167 -15.65 10.67 9.47
CA GLU A 167 -15.13 11.12 10.77
C GLU A 167 -14.19 10.13 11.47
N VAL A 168 -14.41 8.82 11.24
CA VAL A 168 -13.52 7.77 11.76
C VAL A 168 -12.20 7.75 10.98
N GLU A 169 -12.26 7.91 9.65
CA GLU A 169 -11.06 7.99 8.80
C GLU A 169 -10.23 9.25 9.13
N ASP A 170 -10.85 10.42 9.30
CA ASP A 170 -10.17 11.65 9.74
C ASP A 170 -9.40 11.41 11.05
N ARG A 171 -10.03 10.77 12.02
CA ARG A 171 -9.41 10.44 13.31
C ARG A 171 -8.26 9.45 13.16
N VAL A 172 -8.39 8.43 12.31
CA VAL A 172 -7.33 7.47 11.99
C VAL A 172 -6.15 8.17 11.31
N ILE A 173 -6.40 9.08 10.35
CA ILE A 173 -5.36 9.84 9.64
C ILE A 173 -4.57 10.71 10.64
N ARG A 174 -5.24 11.43 11.54
CA ARG A 174 -4.60 12.23 12.58
C ARG A 174 -3.76 11.37 13.54
N ALA A 175 -4.30 10.24 13.97
CA ALA A 175 -3.57 9.30 14.82
C ALA A 175 -2.33 8.73 14.11
N ALA A 176 -2.44 8.43 12.81
CA ALA A 176 -1.33 7.97 12.00
C ALA A 176 -0.22 9.01 11.86
N ALA A 177 -0.57 10.30 11.68
CA ALA A 177 0.40 11.39 11.67
C ALA A 177 1.21 11.44 12.96
N HIS A 178 0.53 11.43 14.12
CA HIS A 178 1.19 11.44 15.43
C HIS A 178 2.10 10.23 15.64
N ALA A 179 1.64 9.03 15.29
CA ALA A 179 2.43 7.81 15.42
C ALA A 179 3.64 7.80 14.48
N ALA A 180 3.46 8.23 13.23
CA ALA A 180 4.54 8.34 12.25
C ALA A 180 5.63 9.32 12.69
N MET A 181 5.26 10.48 13.22
CA MET A 181 6.21 11.46 13.75
C MET A 181 6.97 10.95 14.98
N GLN A 182 6.30 10.23 15.90
CA GLN A 182 6.94 9.66 17.09
C GLN A 182 7.97 8.58 16.74
N VAL A 183 7.69 7.74 15.75
CA VAL A 183 8.55 6.62 15.37
C VAL A 183 9.51 6.97 14.23
N GLY A 184 9.18 7.98 13.44
CA GLY A 184 9.94 8.38 12.26
C GLY A 184 9.74 7.46 11.06
N CYS A 185 8.55 6.83 10.90
CA CYS A 185 8.22 5.97 9.76
C CYS A 185 7.45 6.72 8.67
N GLY A 186 7.31 6.09 7.48
CA GLY A 186 6.50 6.59 6.38
C GLY A 186 5.03 6.18 6.50
N ILE A 187 4.16 6.89 5.79
CA ILE A 187 2.75 6.57 5.61
C ILE A 187 2.51 6.23 4.13
N ASN A 188 1.81 5.12 3.86
CA ASN A 188 1.29 4.81 2.53
C ASN A 188 -0.23 4.78 2.59
N THR A 189 -0.89 5.39 1.60
CA THR A 189 -2.33 5.59 1.65
C THR A 189 -3.06 4.77 0.60
N HIS A 190 -4.36 4.63 0.81
CA HIS A 190 -5.32 4.19 -0.19
C HIS A 190 -6.34 5.30 -0.42
N ILE A 191 -6.65 5.59 -1.68
CA ILE A 191 -7.76 6.43 -2.09
C ILE A 191 -8.66 5.62 -3.03
N ASP A 192 -9.98 5.79 -2.92
CA ASP A 192 -10.90 5.11 -3.84
C ASP A 192 -10.95 5.88 -5.18
N PRO A 193 -10.66 5.22 -6.31
CA PRO A 193 -10.73 5.87 -7.63
C PRO A 193 -12.11 6.47 -7.98
N MET A 194 -13.17 6.01 -7.33
CA MET A 194 -14.53 6.57 -7.55
C MET A 194 -14.69 7.96 -6.95
N ASP A 195 -13.90 8.32 -5.95
CA ASP A 195 -13.98 9.61 -5.28
C ASP A 195 -13.46 10.76 -6.15
N PHE A 196 -12.65 10.49 -7.17
CA PHE A 196 -12.16 11.48 -8.14
C PHE A 196 -13.26 12.26 -8.88
N GLN A 197 -14.47 11.75 -8.90
CA GLN A 197 -15.60 12.44 -9.53
C GLN A 197 -16.12 13.61 -8.67
N VAL A 198 -15.79 13.65 -7.40
CA VAL A 198 -16.33 14.57 -6.42
C VAL A 198 -15.26 15.51 -5.86
N THR A 199 -14.06 14.99 -5.62
CA THR A 199 -12.96 15.70 -4.96
C THR A 199 -11.60 15.13 -5.37
N ASN A 200 -10.53 15.75 -4.87
CA ASN A 200 -9.20 15.13 -4.85
C ASN A 200 -8.96 14.46 -3.48
N PRO A 201 -9.24 13.14 -3.35
CA PRO A 201 -9.14 12.45 -2.07
C PRO A 201 -7.70 12.43 -1.51
N GLY A 202 -6.70 12.37 -2.38
CA GLY A 202 -5.30 12.44 -1.96
C GLY A 202 -4.96 13.80 -1.34
N ARG A 203 -5.44 14.90 -1.91
CA ARG A 203 -5.27 16.24 -1.34
C ARG A 203 -5.96 16.33 0.03
N GLU A 204 -7.18 15.83 0.16
CA GLU A 204 -7.91 15.88 1.45
C GLU A 204 -7.19 15.11 2.56
N GLN A 205 -6.60 13.94 2.24
CA GLN A 205 -5.76 13.20 3.19
C GLN A 205 -4.51 14.01 3.58
N LEU A 206 -3.85 14.65 2.61
CA LEU A 206 -2.65 15.44 2.86
C LEU A 206 -2.94 16.70 3.68
N GLU A 207 -4.08 17.36 3.47
CA GLU A 207 -4.50 18.51 4.28
C GLU A 207 -4.64 18.12 5.75
N ILE A 208 -5.22 16.95 6.04
CA ILE A 208 -5.36 16.46 7.43
C ILE A 208 -3.98 16.14 8.04
N LEU A 209 -3.10 15.51 7.27
CA LEU A 209 -1.74 15.18 7.72
C LEU A 209 -0.89 16.44 7.97
N ASP A 210 -1.02 17.46 7.11
CA ASP A 210 -0.34 18.76 7.23
C ASP A 210 -0.84 19.56 8.45
N GLU A 211 -2.14 19.54 8.72
CA GLU A 211 -2.72 20.13 9.93
C GLU A 211 -2.12 19.56 11.23
N GLU A 212 -1.73 18.29 11.23
CA GLU A 212 -1.05 17.63 12.35
C GLU A 212 0.48 17.80 12.32
N GLY A 213 1.04 18.49 11.30
CA GLY A 213 2.47 18.77 11.16
C GLY A 213 3.31 17.60 10.61
N MET A 214 2.69 16.65 9.90
CA MET A 214 3.40 15.53 9.28
C MET A 214 4.30 16.02 8.13
N ASP A 215 5.52 15.50 8.05
CA ASP A 215 6.37 15.67 6.86
C ASP A 215 5.77 14.94 5.66
N LEU A 216 5.10 15.67 4.78
CA LEU A 216 4.41 15.13 3.61
C LEU A 216 5.37 14.43 2.63
N SER A 217 6.67 14.75 2.66
CA SER A 217 7.67 14.03 1.84
C SER A 217 7.82 12.55 2.23
N ARG A 218 7.27 12.15 3.38
CA ARG A 218 7.22 10.78 3.92
C ARG A 218 5.88 10.10 3.68
N VAL A 219 5.00 10.71 2.87
CA VAL A 219 3.66 10.19 2.55
C VAL A 219 3.60 9.74 1.10
N ILE A 220 3.05 8.57 0.85
CA ILE A 220 2.76 8.03 -0.50
C ILE A 220 1.23 8.02 -0.67
N ILE A 221 0.73 8.68 -1.71
CA ILE A 221 -0.66 8.55 -2.13
C ILE A 221 -0.76 7.35 -3.09
N GLY A 222 -1.38 6.27 -2.62
CA GLY A 222 -1.64 5.06 -3.42
C GLY A 222 -2.85 5.23 -4.34
N HIS A 223 -2.90 4.43 -5.41
CA HIS A 223 -3.97 4.41 -6.41
C HIS A 223 -4.21 5.73 -7.15
N ALA A 224 -3.24 6.64 -7.13
CA ALA A 224 -3.35 7.95 -7.77
C ALA A 224 -3.38 7.88 -9.30
N PHE A 225 -3.02 6.73 -9.86
CA PHE A 225 -2.94 6.48 -11.30
C PHE A 225 -4.06 5.56 -11.85
N VAL A 226 -5.13 5.31 -11.10
CA VAL A 226 -6.14 4.31 -11.48
C VAL A 226 -7.57 4.88 -11.51
N PRO A 227 -8.05 5.44 -12.64
CA PRO A 227 -7.33 5.86 -13.85
C PRO A 227 -6.48 7.11 -13.62
N PRO A 228 -5.47 7.39 -14.46
CA PRO A 228 -4.62 8.57 -14.29
C PRO A 228 -5.40 9.88 -14.26
N GLN A 229 -5.17 10.67 -13.20
CA GLN A 229 -5.79 11.99 -12.99
C GLN A 229 -4.69 13.04 -12.78
N LEU A 230 -4.02 13.43 -13.88
CA LEU A 230 -2.79 14.23 -13.85
C LEU A 230 -2.88 15.51 -12.99
N GLU A 231 -3.97 16.28 -13.12
CA GLU A 231 -4.10 17.51 -12.34
C GLU A 231 -4.19 17.23 -10.83
N MET A 232 -4.91 16.19 -10.44
CA MET A 232 -5.00 15.78 -9.04
C MET A 232 -3.65 15.28 -8.51
N MET A 233 -2.89 14.55 -9.33
CA MET A 233 -1.53 14.11 -8.97
C MET A 233 -0.58 15.30 -8.82
N ARG A 234 -0.66 16.29 -9.74
CA ARG A 234 0.11 17.53 -9.64
C ARG A 234 -0.20 18.33 -8.37
N GLU A 235 -1.46 18.36 -7.95
CA GLU A 235 -1.83 18.98 -6.66
C GLU A 235 -1.15 18.28 -5.48
N VAL A 236 -1.24 16.95 -5.42
CA VAL A 236 -0.58 16.12 -4.39
C VAL A 236 0.93 16.32 -4.36
N LEU A 237 1.57 16.31 -5.55
CA LEU A 237 3.01 16.50 -5.68
C LEU A 237 3.47 17.91 -5.28
N LYS A 238 2.69 18.95 -5.61
CA LYS A 238 2.95 20.34 -5.17
C LYS A 238 2.89 20.52 -3.66
N MET A 239 2.07 19.73 -2.96
CA MET A 239 2.07 19.70 -1.49
C MET A 239 3.31 19.01 -0.89
N GLY A 240 4.14 18.36 -1.72
CA GLY A 240 5.39 17.72 -1.29
C GLY A 240 5.27 16.21 -1.01
N ALA A 241 4.12 15.61 -1.23
CA ALA A 241 3.93 14.17 -1.09
C ALA A 241 4.46 13.37 -2.29
N ASN A 242 4.33 12.07 -2.24
CA ASN A 242 4.72 11.16 -3.31
C ASN A 242 3.48 10.46 -3.86
N VAL A 243 3.54 10.06 -5.14
CA VAL A 243 2.48 9.28 -5.79
C VAL A 243 2.97 7.88 -6.14
N GLN A 244 2.07 6.91 -6.05
CA GLN A 244 2.35 5.53 -6.38
C GLN A 244 1.65 5.14 -7.67
N LEU A 245 2.42 4.59 -8.63
CA LEU A 245 1.84 3.81 -9.73
C LEU A 245 1.64 2.38 -9.25
N ASP A 246 0.41 1.94 -9.30
CA ASP A 246 0.03 0.56 -8.98
C ASP A 246 -1.03 0.04 -9.96
N HIS A 247 -1.54 -1.17 -9.74
CA HIS A 247 -2.44 -1.87 -10.67
C HIS A 247 -1.83 -2.12 -12.06
N ILE A 248 -0.51 -2.16 -12.17
CA ILE A 248 0.21 -2.41 -13.42
C ILE A 248 -0.15 -3.81 -13.94
N GLY A 249 -0.64 -3.88 -15.19
CA GLY A 249 -1.11 -5.12 -15.79
C GLY A 249 -2.49 -5.60 -15.32
N ILE A 250 -3.21 -4.82 -14.52
CA ILE A 250 -4.52 -5.16 -13.97
C ILE A 250 -5.60 -4.34 -14.67
N PRO A 251 -6.62 -4.98 -15.29
CA PRO A 251 -7.70 -4.27 -15.96
C PRO A 251 -8.70 -3.70 -14.94
N TRP A 252 -8.32 -2.64 -14.23
CA TRP A 252 -9.14 -2.03 -13.20
C TRP A 252 -10.16 -1.05 -13.80
N ARG A 253 -11.43 -1.47 -13.90
CA ARG A 253 -12.61 -0.63 -14.23
C ARG A 253 -12.49 0.30 -15.46
N VAL A 254 -11.42 0.21 -16.25
CA VAL A 254 -11.17 1.03 -17.45
C VAL A 254 -10.63 0.14 -18.55
N GLY A 255 -11.47 -0.25 -19.49
CA GLY A 255 -11.05 -0.95 -20.70
C GLY A 255 -10.21 -2.21 -20.43
N SER A 256 -9.07 -2.32 -21.09
CA SER A 256 -8.10 -3.41 -20.93
C SER A 256 -6.93 -2.99 -20.05
N ALA A 257 -6.19 -3.97 -19.51
CA ALA A 257 -4.93 -3.72 -18.80
C ALA A 257 -3.92 -2.95 -19.68
N GLU A 258 -3.88 -3.24 -20.97
CA GLU A 258 -2.97 -2.58 -21.91
C GLU A 258 -3.31 -1.08 -22.09
N GLU A 259 -4.59 -0.73 -22.19
CA GLU A 259 -5.03 0.66 -22.28
C GLU A 259 -4.73 1.43 -20.99
N LEU A 260 -4.93 0.82 -19.83
CA LEU A 260 -4.59 1.42 -18.55
C LEU A 260 -3.08 1.62 -18.42
N ASP A 261 -2.28 0.61 -18.74
CA ASP A 261 -0.83 0.69 -18.72
C ASP A 261 -0.30 1.79 -19.65
N GLU A 262 -0.86 1.91 -20.84
CA GLU A 262 -0.46 2.98 -21.79
C GLU A 262 -0.79 4.37 -21.22
N ALA A 263 -1.98 4.53 -20.63
CA ALA A 263 -2.37 5.78 -19.99
C ALA A 263 -1.47 6.13 -18.78
N MET A 264 -1.14 5.14 -17.95
CA MET A 264 -0.23 5.31 -16.82
C MET A 264 1.20 5.65 -17.26
N ALA A 265 1.71 5.00 -18.33
CA ALA A 265 3.02 5.30 -18.88
C ALA A 265 3.10 6.74 -19.40
N ASN A 266 2.08 7.22 -20.10
CA ASN A 266 2.02 8.60 -20.57
C ASN A 266 1.95 9.60 -19.41
N ALA A 267 1.13 9.32 -18.39
CA ALA A 267 1.06 10.16 -17.19
C ALA A 267 2.41 10.22 -16.47
N LEU A 268 3.11 9.09 -16.34
CA LEU A 268 4.46 9.05 -15.76
C LEU A 268 5.42 9.97 -16.52
N LEU A 269 5.45 9.90 -17.85
CA LEU A 269 6.33 10.74 -18.67
C LEU A 269 6.07 12.22 -18.46
N GLU A 270 4.81 12.63 -18.38
CA GLU A 270 4.46 14.03 -18.09
C GLU A 270 4.96 14.46 -16.70
N LEU A 271 4.74 13.64 -15.67
CA LEU A 271 5.22 13.94 -14.32
C LEU A 271 6.75 14.00 -14.24
N LEU A 272 7.45 13.15 -15.00
CA LEU A 272 8.92 13.24 -15.10
C LEU A 272 9.38 14.52 -15.81
N SER A 273 8.67 14.93 -16.87
CA SER A 273 8.92 16.20 -17.57
C SER A 273 8.67 17.42 -16.65
N ASP A 274 7.71 17.31 -15.73
CA ASP A 274 7.43 18.32 -14.72
C ASP A 274 8.48 18.34 -13.57
N GLY A 275 9.44 17.39 -13.56
CA GLY A 275 10.54 17.33 -12.59
C GLY A 275 10.25 16.52 -11.32
N TYR A 276 9.23 15.67 -11.30
CA TYR A 276 8.81 14.90 -10.13
C TYR A 276 9.45 13.51 -9.99
N LEU A 277 10.60 13.24 -10.65
CA LEU A 277 11.26 11.93 -10.59
C LEU A 277 11.46 11.41 -9.17
N ASP A 278 11.82 12.26 -8.24
CA ASP A 278 12.09 11.92 -6.83
C ASP A 278 10.83 11.72 -5.98
N ARG A 279 9.63 11.83 -6.59
CA ARG A 279 8.33 11.76 -5.91
C ARG A 279 7.44 10.61 -6.39
N ILE A 280 7.97 9.69 -7.16
CA ILE A 280 7.20 8.59 -7.75
C ILE A 280 7.73 7.26 -7.24
N VAL A 281 6.82 6.33 -6.92
CA VAL A 281 7.13 4.94 -6.57
C VAL A 281 6.25 3.99 -7.38
N LEU A 282 6.65 2.71 -7.47
CA LEU A 282 5.95 1.66 -8.21
C LEU A 282 5.53 0.50 -7.32
N SER A 283 4.38 -0.10 -7.61
CA SER A 283 3.98 -1.40 -7.09
C SER A 283 2.91 -2.05 -7.97
N PHE A 284 2.36 -3.18 -7.55
CA PHE A 284 1.28 -3.85 -8.29
C PHE A 284 -0.08 -3.75 -7.58
N ASP A 285 -0.11 -3.60 -6.25
CA ASP A 285 -1.27 -3.92 -5.41
C ASP A 285 -1.72 -5.37 -5.63
N ARG A 286 -0.72 -6.28 -5.70
CA ARG A 286 -0.98 -7.69 -5.98
C ARG A 286 -1.43 -8.43 -4.72
N TRP A 287 -2.43 -9.28 -4.88
CA TRP A 287 -2.82 -10.26 -3.88
C TRP A 287 -2.15 -11.60 -4.20
N PHE A 288 -1.11 -11.97 -3.45
CA PHE A 288 -0.37 -13.21 -3.68
C PHE A 288 -1.18 -14.46 -3.33
N PHE A 289 -1.98 -14.35 -2.30
CA PHE A 289 -2.92 -15.40 -1.90
C PHE A 289 -4.18 -14.80 -1.27
N ASN A 290 -5.34 -15.21 -1.78
CA ASN A 290 -6.64 -14.95 -1.18
C ASN A 290 -7.36 -16.28 -0.99
N PRO A 291 -7.74 -16.68 0.24
CA PRO A 291 -8.45 -17.94 0.47
C PRO A 291 -9.74 -18.07 -0.36
N ARG A 292 -10.38 -16.96 -0.71
CA ARG A 292 -11.57 -16.96 -1.56
C ARG A 292 -11.29 -17.40 -3.00
N SER A 293 -10.08 -17.24 -3.51
CA SER A 293 -9.73 -17.69 -4.87
C SER A 293 -9.86 -19.20 -5.07
N THR A 294 -9.91 -19.96 -3.98
CA THR A 294 -10.17 -21.40 -4.03
C THR A 294 -11.64 -21.72 -4.26
N VAL A 295 -12.55 -20.74 -4.18
CA VAL A 295 -14.00 -20.91 -4.26
C VAL A 295 -14.56 -20.56 -5.64
N THR A 296 -14.00 -19.53 -6.30
CA THR A 296 -14.42 -19.13 -7.66
C THR A 296 -13.23 -18.56 -8.44
N ASP A 297 -12.96 -19.10 -9.64
CA ASP A 297 -11.91 -18.58 -10.54
C ASP A 297 -12.35 -17.32 -11.34
N ASP A 298 -13.65 -17.01 -11.34
CA ASP A 298 -14.24 -15.97 -12.21
C ASP A 298 -14.58 -14.67 -11.48
N ASP A 299 -14.20 -14.50 -10.21
CA ASP A 299 -14.44 -13.26 -9.49
C ASP A 299 -13.55 -12.13 -10.04
N PRO A 300 -14.13 -11.04 -10.60
CA PRO A 300 -13.36 -9.91 -11.11
C PRO A 300 -12.48 -9.24 -10.05
N GLN A 301 -12.86 -9.37 -8.76
CA GLN A 301 -12.08 -8.84 -7.64
C GLN A 301 -10.77 -9.61 -7.41
N LEU A 302 -10.61 -10.79 -8.05
CA LEU A 302 -9.37 -11.57 -8.02
C LEU A 302 -8.41 -11.24 -9.16
N ALA A 303 -8.68 -10.20 -9.95
CA ALA A 303 -7.80 -9.77 -11.04
C ALA A 303 -6.37 -9.47 -10.54
N ASN A 304 -6.26 -8.91 -9.31
CA ASN A 304 -4.98 -8.62 -8.67
C ASN A 304 -4.15 -9.88 -8.37
N GLU A 305 -4.75 -11.06 -8.28
CA GLU A 305 -4.00 -12.33 -8.13
C GLU A 305 -3.41 -12.84 -9.45
N LYS A 306 -3.98 -12.45 -10.59
CA LYS A 306 -3.65 -13.02 -11.90
C LYS A 306 -2.39 -12.41 -12.51
N VAL A 307 -1.95 -11.25 -12.04
CA VAL A 307 -0.75 -10.59 -12.57
C VAL A 307 0.50 -11.25 -12.00
N ASP A 308 1.39 -11.69 -12.89
CA ASP A 308 2.70 -12.23 -12.50
C ASP A 308 3.67 -11.08 -12.22
N LEU A 309 4.54 -11.21 -11.20
CA LEU A 309 5.57 -10.23 -10.89
C LEU A 309 6.54 -9.97 -12.05
N SER A 310 6.68 -10.94 -12.97
CA SER A 310 7.48 -10.78 -14.17
C SER A 310 6.96 -9.68 -15.09
N TYR A 311 5.65 -9.39 -15.04
CA TYR A 311 5.00 -8.41 -15.91
C TYR A 311 5.67 -7.03 -15.85
N MET A 312 6.17 -6.63 -14.67
CA MET A 312 6.93 -5.39 -14.51
C MET A 312 8.10 -5.30 -15.50
N PHE A 313 8.86 -6.39 -15.69
CA PHE A 313 10.08 -6.40 -16.49
C PHE A 313 9.90 -6.99 -17.89
N THR A 314 8.88 -7.79 -18.12
CA THR A 314 8.59 -8.37 -19.43
C THR A 314 7.68 -7.51 -20.29
N SER A 315 6.91 -6.62 -19.68
CA SER A 315 5.91 -5.77 -20.37
C SER A 315 6.03 -4.30 -20.00
N TRP A 316 5.94 -3.96 -18.71
CA TRP A 316 5.87 -2.57 -18.26
C TRP A 316 7.18 -1.80 -18.47
N VAL A 317 8.30 -2.28 -17.94
CA VAL A 317 9.63 -1.63 -18.09
C VAL A 317 10.04 -1.51 -19.57
N PRO A 318 9.89 -2.54 -20.43
CA PRO A 318 10.12 -2.37 -21.86
C PRO A 318 9.27 -1.29 -22.50
N ARG A 319 8.00 -1.16 -22.12
CA ARG A 319 7.12 -0.06 -22.57
C ARG A 319 7.69 1.30 -22.16
N LEU A 320 8.09 1.46 -20.89
CA LEU A 320 8.68 2.70 -20.41
C LEU A 320 9.99 3.04 -21.14
N LYS A 321 10.86 2.06 -21.33
CA LYS A 321 12.14 2.24 -22.06
C LYS A 321 11.91 2.63 -23.52
N SER A 322 10.92 2.06 -24.19
CA SER A 322 10.55 2.46 -25.56
C SER A 322 10.10 3.93 -25.65
N LYS A 323 9.64 4.50 -24.54
CA LYS A 323 9.26 5.91 -24.39
C LYS A 323 10.39 6.81 -23.89
N GLY A 324 11.60 6.27 -23.68
CA GLY A 324 12.80 7.03 -23.29
C GLY A 324 13.13 7.06 -21.80
N ILE A 325 12.43 6.28 -20.96
CA ILE A 325 12.78 6.15 -19.54
C ILE A 325 14.12 5.41 -19.41
N THR A 326 15.06 5.98 -18.63
CA THR A 326 16.39 5.38 -18.40
C THR A 326 16.42 4.43 -17.23
N ASP A 327 17.49 3.62 -17.13
CA ASP A 327 17.68 2.71 -16.00
C ASP A 327 17.89 3.49 -14.68
N GLU A 328 18.57 4.64 -14.72
CA GLU A 328 18.77 5.51 -13.56
C GLU A 328 17.42 6.08 -13.04
N GLN A 329 16.50 6.41 -13.94
CA GLN A 329 15.15 6.85 -13.56
C GLN A 329 14.36 5.70 -12.92
N LEU A 330 14.47 4.48 -13.47
CA LEU A 330 13.84 3.30 -12.88
C LEU A 330 14.41 2.97 -11.51
N ASP A 331 15.73 3.08 -11.32
CA ASP A 331 16.37 2.86 -10.02
C ASP A 331 15.96 3.97 -9.02
N ALA A 332 15.82 5.22 -9.46
CA ALA A 332 15.27 6.27 -8.62
C ALA A 332 13.88 5.90 -8.09
N ILE A 333 12.98 5.45 -8.98
CA ILE A 333 11.59 5.14 -8.67
C ILE A 333 11.48 3.86 -7.81
N MET A 334 12.27 2.83 -8.11
CA MET A 334 12.12 1.49 -7.49
C MET A 334 13.06 1.25 -6.30
N ILE A 335 14.09 2.07 -6.11
CA ILE A 335 15.09 1.88 -5.07
C ILE A 335 15.23 3.13 -4.19
N HIS A 336 15.58 4.27 -4.79
CA HIS A 336 15.97 5.46 -4.01
C HIS A 336 14.78 6.14 -3.34
N ASN A 337 13.67 6.32 -4.06
CA ASN A 337 12.47 6.94 -3.50
C ASN A 337 11.84 6.10 -2.37
N PRO A 338 11.61 4.78 -2.54
CA PRO A 338 11.13 3.95 -1.44
C PRO A 338 12.04 4.00 -0.20
N ARG A 339 13.37 3.98 -0.38
CA ARG A 339 14.33 4.09 0.73
C ARG A 339 14.17 5.39 1.50
N ARG A 340 14.05 6.50 0.79
CA ARG A 340 13.86 7.82 1.39
C ARG A 340 12.53 7.91 2.16
N ILE A 341 11.45 7.40 1.58
CA ILE A 341 10.11 7.58 2.11
C ILE A 341 9.83 6.64 3.29
N LEU A 342 10.19 5.37 3.17
CA LEU A 342 9.75 4.32 4.08
C LEU A 342 10.79 3.92 5.13
N SER A 343 12.04 4.43 5.06
CA SER A 343 13.05 4.12 6.06
C SER A 343 12.75 4.76 7.41
N ILE A 344 13.23 4.13 8.47
CA ILE A 344 13.23 4.65 9.84
C ILE A 344 14.67 4.99 10.21
N LYS A 345 14.88 6.10 10.92
CA LYS A 345 16.19 6.48 11.45
C LYS A 345 16.36 5.86 12.85
N VAL A 346 17.32 4.98 13.00
CA VAL A 346 17.71 4.33 14.26
C VAL A 346 19.12 4.74 14.68
#